data_b040978d6317bfa088bf9bd546bbd2a9
#
_entry.id   b040978d6317bfa088bf9bd546bbd2a9
#
_cell.length_a   1.000
_cell.length_b   1.000
_cell.length_c   1.000
_cell.angle_alpha   90.00
_cell.angle_beta   90.00
_cell.angle_gamma   90.00
#
_symmetry.space_group_name_H-M   'P 1'
#
loop_
_entity.id
_entity.type
_entity.pdbx_description
1 polymer ?
#
loop_
_entity_poly.entity_id
_entity_poly.type
_entity_poly.pdbx_seq_one_letter_code
_entity_poly.pdbx_strand_id
1 'polypeptide(L)'
;MAGKKHKVQGLRRRWLTGSMGPVLVILLLVGVLISVGFASNYYNSARSTLRAKAAAGADYFNTYVMTSYREYYRSATIYAAAFDDSDKIELQFLNSSGRVEVTTRGVTTGTYPSTPEILRALESGTVQDYIGRDSVTGERILAVSGLLKFNGQVVGVMRYVTAIGNIDRQVLLTVLLVAGVMLAVVGLIVMSSMIFINNVVAPVSAVSEAAKRISGGSYGVQ
;
A
#
# COMPACT_ATOMS: atom_id res chain seq x y z
N MET A 1 -19.81 -34.79 -40.44
CA MET A 1 -20.25 -33.91 -39.32
C MET A 1 -19.12 -33.23 -38.52
N ALA A 2 -17.84 -33.52 -38.72
CA ALA A 2 -16.70 -32.96 -37.97
C ALA A 2 -16.27 -31.54 -38.35
N GLY A 3 -16.49 -31.07 -39.60
CA GLY A 3 -16.03 -29.76 -40.09
C GLY A 3 -16.78 -28.53 -39.53
N LYS A 4 -17.98 -28.72 -38.96
CA LYS A 4 -18.85 -27.63 -38.49
C LYS A 4 -18.43 -27.09 -37.11
N LYS A 5 -17.85 -27.98 -36.23
CA LYS A 5 -17.39 -27.59 -34.89
C LYS A 5 -16.12 -26.70 -34.92
N HIS A 6 -15.21 -26.92 -35.86
CA HIS A 6 -13.94 -26.19 -35.94
C HIS A 6 -14.10 -24.73 -36.39
N LYS A 7 -15.07 -24.41 -37.29
CA LYS A 7 -15.29 -23.04 -37.79
C LYS A 7 -15.94 -22.14 -36.73
N VAL A 8 -16.83 -22.67 -35.91
CA VAL A 8 -17.50 -21.93 -34.81
C VAL A 8 -16.52 -21.68 -33.65
N GLN A 9 -15.60 -22.62 -33.40
CA GLN A 9 -14.54 -22.42 -32.39
C GLN A 9 -13.54 -21.32 -32.81
N GLY A 10 -13.21 -21.20 -34.08
CA GLY A 10 -12.35 -20.15 -34.61
C GLY A 10 -12.95 -18.75 -34.48
N LEU A 11 -14.27 -18.60 -34.77
CA LEU A 11 -14.99 -17.33 -34.60
C LEU A 11 -15.10 -16.93 -33.13
N ARG A 12 -15.43 -17.88 -32.23
CA ARG A 12 -15.47 -17.66 -30.77
C ARG A 12 -14.14 -17.16 -30.24
N ARG A 13 -13.04 -17.79 -30.64
CA ARG A 13 -11.70 -17.41 -30.18
C ARG A 13 -11.29 -16.02 -30.68
N ARG A 14 -11.57 -15.72 -31.95
CA ARG A 14 -11.21 -14.46 -32.60
C ARG A 14 -12.03 -13.28 -32.06
N TRP A 15 -13.29 -13.51 -31.70
CA TRP A 15 -14.15 -12.49 -31.07
C TRP A 15 -13.77 -12.26 -29.60
N LEU A 16 -13.52 -13.34 -28.84
CA LEU A 16 -13.03 -13.26 -27.46
C LEU A 16 -11.69 -12.51 -27.36
N THR A 17 -10.74 -12.78 -28.24
CA THR A 17 -9.44 -12.09 -28.20
C THR A 17 -9.51 -10.66 -28.77
N GLY A 18 -10.34 -10.41 -29.76
CA GLY A 18 -10.43 -9.09 -30.41
C GLY A 18 -11.20 -8.04 -29.62
N SER A 19 -12.29 -8.42 -28.93
CA SER A 19 -13.12 -7.45 -28.20
C SER A 19 -12.90 -7.51 -26.68
N MET A 20 -12.57 -8.67 -26.12
CA MET A 20 -12.31 -8.79 -24.68
C MET A 20 -10.88 -8.48 -24.27
N GLY A 21 -9.89 -8.70 -25.16
CA GLY A 21 -8.49 -8.41 -24.85
C GLY A 21 -8.26 -6.98 -24.36
N PRO A 22 -8.69 -5.95 -25.10
CA PRO A 22 -8.56 -4.57 -24.67
C PRO A 22 -9.28 -4.26 -23.35
N VAL A 23 -10.47 -4.82 -23.14
CA VAL A 23 -11.24 -4.62 -21.90
C VAL A 23 -10.52 -5.22 -20.71
N LEU A 24 -9.97 -6.41 -20.84
CA LEU A 24 -9.18 -7.05 -19.78
C LEU A 24 -7.91 -6.26 -19.44
N VAL A 25 -7.22 -5.73 -20.46
CA VAL A 25 -6.03 -4.89 -20.25
C VAL A 25 -6.40 -3.62 -19.51
N ILE A 26 -7.47 -2.93 -19.93
CA ILE A 26 -7.92 -1.71 -19.23
C ILE A 26 -8.33 -2.02 -17.78
N LEU A 27 -9.09 -3.10 -17.57
CA LEU A 27 -9.50 -3.52 -16.24
C LEU A 27 -8.29 -3.78 -15.33
N LEU A 28 -7.28 -4.49 -15.85
CA LEU A 28 -6.05 -4.79 -15.12
C LEU A 28 -5.28 -3.50 -14.79
N LEU A 29 -5.12 -2.59 -15.76
CA LEU A 29 -4.47 -1.30 -15.51
C LEU A 29 -5.20 -0.49 -14.44
N VAL A 30 -6.52 -0.40 -14.50
CA VAL A 30 -7.33 0.31 -13.50
C VAL A 30 -7.17 -0.35 -12.12
N GLY A 31 -7.21 -1.67 -12.03
CA GLY A 31 -7.01 -2.39 -10.77
C GLY A 31 -5.63 -2.15 -10.15
N VAL A 32 -4.58 -2.14 -10.97
CA VAL A 32 -3.21 -1.82 -10.52
C VAL A 32 -3.13 -0.38 -10.03
N LEU A 33 -3.67 0.59 -10.79
CA LEU A 33 -3.67 2.00 -10.39
C LEU A 33 -4.40 2.23 -9.06
N ILE A 34 -5.57 1.62 -8.90
CA ILE A 34 -6.34 1.68 -7.66
C ILE A 34 -5.51 1.09 -6.51
N SER A 35 -4.94 -0.10 -6.68
CA SER A 35 -4.16 -0.77 -5.64
C SER A 35 -2.93 0.02 -5.21
N VAL A 36 -2.19 0.58 -6.18
CA VAL A 36 -1.02 1.45 -5.92
C VAL A 36 -1.46 2.75 -5.24
N GLY A 37 -2.56 3.36 -5.68
CA GLY A 37 -3.11 4.58 -5.08
C GLY A 37 -3.49 4.37 -3.60
N PHE A 38 -4.19 3.29 -3.28
CA PHE A 38 -4.54 2.96 -1.90
C PHE A 38 -3.31 2.67 -1.05
N ALA A 39 -2.37 1.84 -1.54
CA ALA A 39 -1.14 1.56 -0.83
C ALA A 39 -0.36 2.85 -0.52
N SER A 40 -0.16 3.70 -1.52
CA SER A 40 0.51 4.98 -1.35
C SER A 40 -0.19 5.88 -0.31
N ASN A 41 -1.52 5.92 -0.36
CA ASN A 41 -2.31 6.72 0.59
C ASN A 41 -2.15 6.22 2.04
N TYR A 42 -2.20 4.91 2.29
CA TYR A 42 -1.99 4.33 3.62
C TYR A 42 -0.62 4.66 4.19
N TYR A 43 0.45 4.44 3.42
CA TYR A 43 1.81 4.74 3.88
C TYR A 43 2.04 6.24 4.06
N ASN A 44 1.56 7.08 3.15
CA ASN A 44 1.70 8.53 3.26
C ASN A 44 0.91 9.10 4.44
N SER A 45 -0.29 8.59 4.71
CA SER A 45 -1.08 8.99 5.87
C SER A 45 -0.39 8.64 7.18
N ALA A 46 0.13 7.41 7.31
CA ALA A 46 0.90 7.02 8.49
C ALA A 46 2.16 7.87 8.67
N ARG A 47 2.89 8.11 7.57
CA ARG A 47 4.09 8.96 7.55
C ARG A 47 3.79 10.39 7.99
N SER A 48 2.75 11.01 7.42
CA SER A 48 2.38 12.39 7.75
C SER A 48 1.94 12.53 9.20
N THR A 49 1.18 11.57 9.72
CA THR A 49 0.76 11.53 11.12
C THR A 49 1.96 11.42 12.07
N LEU A 50 2.89 10.50 11.81
CA LEU A 50 4.08 10.36 12.64
C LEU A 50 4.99 11.60 12.56
N ARG A 51 5.15 12.18 11.38
CA ARG A 51 5.94 13.42 11.21
C ARG A 51 5.32 14.59 11.97
N ALA A 52 4.00 14.73 11.94
CA ALA A 52 3.31 15.76 12.71
C ALA A 52 3.50 15.57 14.22
N LYS A 53 3.37 14.33 14.71
CA LYS A 53 3.63 14.00 16.13
C LYS A 53 5.09 14.27 16.52
N ALA A 54 6.06 13.88 15.69
CA ALA A 54 7.46 14.12 15.93
C ALA A 54 7.83 15.60 15.94
N ALA A 55 7.27 16.37 15.01
CA ALA A 55 7.47 17.81 14.95
C ALA A 55 6.88 18.51 16.19
N ALA A 56 5.63 18.21 16.54
CA ALA A 56 4.95 18.79 17.70
C ALA A 56 5.64 18.41 19.02
N GLY A 57 6.06 17.14 19.15
CA GLY A 57 6.80 16.69 20.33
C GLY A 57 8.15 17.36 20.48
N ALA A 58 8.93 17.44 19.40
CA ALA A 58 10.22 18.11 19.41
C ALA A 58 10.08 19.62 19.73
N ASP A 59 9.09 20.28 19.13
CA ASP A 59 8.82 21.69 19.40
C ASP A 59 8.42 21.94 20.86
N TYR A 60 7.54 21.11 21.41
CA TYR A 60 7.17 21.16 22.83
C TYR A 60 8.40 21.03 23.73
N PHE A 61 9.26 20.03 23.50
CA PHE A 61 10.48 19.85 24.29
C PHE A 61 11.45 21.01 24.14
N ASN A 62 11.68 21.47 22.90
CA ASN A 62 12.60 22.57 22.63
C ASN A 62 12.15 23.90 23.24
N THR A 63 10.84 24.11 23.35
CA THR A 63 10.26 25.38 23.83
C THR A 63 10.06 25.40 25.33
N TYR A 64 9.59 24.29 25.94
CA TYR A 64 9.07 24.32 27.30
C TYR A 64 9.85 23.46 28.30
N VAL A 65 10.64 22.50 27.83
CA VAL A 65 11.21 21.46 28.71
C VAL A 65 12.71 21.58 28.89
N MET A 66 13.41 22.19 27.95
CA MET A 66 14.87 22.15 27.90
C MET A 66 15.52 23.26 28.75
N THR A 67 15.56 23.07 30.08
CA THR A 67 16.22 23.99 31.01
C THR A 67 17.52 23.40 31.56
N SER A 68 17.60 22.07 31.73
CA SER A 68 18.80 21.33 32.11
C SER A 68 18.72 19.88 31.68
N TYR A 69 19.87 19.17 31.59
CA TYR A 69 19.90 17.73 31.26
C TYR A 69 19.13 16.87 32.26
N ARG A 70 19.13 17.20 33.54
CA ARG A 70 18.37 16.47 34.56
C ARG A 70 16.87 16.63 34.36
N GLU A 71 16.42 17.82 34.06
CA GLU A 71 15.01 18.09 33.77
C GLU A 71 14.58 17.47 32.47
N TYR A 72 15.43 17.49 31.46
CA TYR A 72 15.22 16.76 30.22
C TYR A 72 14.90 15.28 30.46
N TYR A 73 15.79 14.57 31.18
CA TYR A 73 15.61 13.13 31.44
C TYR A 73 14.32 12.85 32.23
N ARG A 74 14.06 13.65 33.27
CA ARG A 74 12.83 13.53 34.07
C ARG A 74 11.59 13.78 33.22
N SER A 75 11.59 14.82 32.42
CA SER A 75 10.47 15.18 31.56
C SER A 75 10.26 14.18 30.42
N ALA A 76 11.34 13.65 29.84
CA ALA A 76 11.28 12.57 28.84
C ALA A 76 10.63 11.32 29.44
N THR A 77 10.98 10.96 30.67
CA THR A 77 10.40 9.82 31.40
C THR A 77 8.90 10.02 31.67
N ILE A 78 8.51 11.21 32.15
CA ILE A 78 7.11 11.55 32.39
C ILE A 78 6.31 11.57 31.10
N TYR A 79 6.85 12.16 30.04
CA TYR A 79 6.20 12.25 28.75
C TYR A 79 6.03 10.87 28.13
N ALA A 80 7.05 10.02 28.20
CA ALA A 80 6.96 8.64 27.71
C ALA A 80 5.91 7.82 28.51
N ALA A 81 5.84 7.99 29.81
CA ALA A 81 4.86 7.31 30.67
C ALA A 81 3.40 7.78 30.41
N ALA A 82 3.23 9.05 30.03
CA ALA A 82 1.93 9.65 29.72
C ALA A 82 1.55 9.58 28.24
N PHE A 83 2.33 8.87 27.42
CA PHE A 83 2.09 8.80 25.97
C PHE A 83 0.93 7.86 25.64
N ASP A 84 -0.20 8.43 25.21
CA ASP A 84 -1.47 7.71 25.01
C ASP A 84 -1.43 6.64 23.91
N ASP A 85 -0.61 6.85 22.87
CA ASP A 85 -0.52 5.92 21.72
C ASP A 85 0.55 4.83 21.91
N SER A 86 1.00 4.56 23.13
CA SER A 86 2.11 3.62 23.42
C SER A 86 1.84 2.17 22.99
N ASP A 87 0.58 1.80 22.78
CA ASP A 87 0.17 0.51 22.23
C ASP A 87 0.53 0.34 20.73
N LYS A 88 0.53 1.44 19.96
CA LYS A 88 0.75 1.46 18.50
C LYS A 88 2.09 2.06 18.11
N ILE A 89 2.56 3.05 18.86
CA ILE A 89 3.75 3.83 18.55
C ILE A 89 4.71 3.71 19.73
N GLU A 90 5.92 3.27 19.47
CA GLU A 90 7.00 3.35 20.45
C GLU A 90 7.66 4.72 20.35
N LEU A 91 7.68 5.44 21.45
CA LEU A 91 8.42 6.69 21.60
C LEU A 91 9.74 6.42 22.27
N GLN A 92 10.83 6.86 21.66
CA GLN A 92 12.19 6.72 22.15
C GLN A 92 12.84 8.09 22.25
N PHE A 93 13.55 8.32 23.36
CA PHE A 93 14.44 9.46 23.54
C PHE A 93 15.87 8.97 23.48
N LEU A 94 16.62 9.46 22.51
CA LEU A 94 18.02 9.12 22.29
C LEU A 94 18.88 10.31 22.71
N ASN A 95 20.03 10.03 23.32
CA ASN A 95 21.03 11.05 23.60
C ASN A 95 21.80 11.45 22.32
N SER A 96 22.70 12.41 22.45
CA SER A 96 23.53 12.91 21.32
C SER A 96 24.45 11.84 20.70
N SER A 97 24.72 10.73 21.39
CA SER A 97 25.47 9.59 20.87
C SER A 97 24.58 8.55 20.17
N GLY A 98 23.25 8.75 20.10
CA GLY A 98 22.31 7.84 19.48
C GLY A 98 21.87 6.66 20.37
N ARG A 99 22.20 6.67 21.66
CA ARG A 99 21.74 5.65 22.62
C ARG A 99 20.33 5.96 23.09
N VAL A 100 19.47 4.96 23.11
CA VAL A 100 18.13 5.07 23.69
C VAL A 100 18.22 5.13 25.21
N GLU A 101 17.78 6.23 25.80
CA GLU A 101 17.77 6.45 27.25
C GLU A 101 16.38 6.23 27.86
N VAL A 102 15.34 6.67 27.18
CA VAL A 102 13.94 6.52 27.61
C VAL A 102 13.10 5.98 26.45
N THR A 103 12.22 5.06 26.75
CA THR A 103 11.28 4.50 25.75
C THR A 103 9.97 4.09 26.42
N THR A 104 8.87 4.14 25.67
CA THR A 104 7.55 3.68 26.13
C THR A 104 7.46 2.16 26.30
N ARG A 105 8.30 1.37 25.63
CA ARG A 105 8.26 -0.11 25.67
C ARG A 105 9.34 -0.76 26.53
N GLY A 106 10.36 -0.03 26.94
CA GLY A 106 11.43 -0.51 27.81
C GLY A 106 12.43 -1.50 27.18
N VAL A 107 12.03 -2.22 26.12
CA VAL A 107 12.84 -3.30 25.50
C VAL A 107 14.07 -2.75 24.77
N THR A 108 14.00 -1.53 24.26
CA THR A 108 15.07 -0.89 23.47
C THR A 108 15.97 0.02 24.29
N THR A 109 15.72 0.19 25.58
CA THR A 109 16.57 1.02 26.46
C THR A 109 18.03 0.53 26.47
N GLY A 110 18.94 1.46 26.25
CA GLY A 110 20.38 1.16 26.18
C GLY A 110 20.88 0.70 24.82
N THR A 111 19.99 0.47 23.83
CA THR A 111 20.37 0.10 22.47
C THR A 111 20.79 1.30 21.63
N TYR A 112 21.40 1.02 20.48
CA TYR A 112 21.83 2.02 19.50
C TYR A 112 21.15 1.71 18.13
N PRO A 113 19.95 2.23 17.88
CA PRO A 113 19.33 2.06 16.58
C PRO A 113 20.18 2.72 15.48
N SER A 114 20.50 1.97 14.42
CA SER A 114 21.36 2.44 13.32
C SER A 114 20.57 2.76 12.04
N THR A 115 19.31 3.10 12.17
CA THR A 115 18.44 3.46 11.07
C THR A 115 18.74 4.86 10.52
N PRO A 116 18.66 5.07 9.18
CA PRO A 116 19.25 6.25 8.53
C PRO A 116 18.53 7.58 8.83
N GLU A 117 17.30 7.57 9.36
CA GLU A 117 16.57 8.78 9.70
C GLU A 117 17.20 9.54 10.86
N ILE A 118 17.87 8.82 11.78
CA ILE A 118 18.54 9.43 12.95
C ILE A 118 19.70 10.31 12.47
N LEU A 119 20.60 9.74 11.64
CA LEU A 119 21.72 10.49 11.09
C LEU A 119 21.27 11.64 10.20
N ARG A 120 20.28 11.38 9.33
CA ARG A 120 19.74 12.43 8.46
C ARG A 120 19.09 13.56 9.27
N ALA A 121 18.43 13.25 10.38
CA ALA A 121 17.89 14.28 11.26
C ALA A 121 19.02 15.12 11.88
N LEU A 122 20.08 14.48 12.39
CA LEU A 122 21.25 15.16 12.96
C LEU A 122 21.94 16.08 11.94
N GLU A 123 22.11 15.63 10.69
CA GLU A 123 22.77 16.39 9.62
C GLU A 123 21.90 17.53 9.08
N SER A 124 20.61 17.28 8.82
CA SER A 124 19.72 18.25 8.19
C SER A 124 19.09 19.25 9.16
N GLY A 125 19.09 18.94 10.45
CA GLY A 125 18.42 19.76 11.49
C GLY A 125 16.90 19.71 11.44
N THR A 126 16.31 18.80 10.63
CA THR A 126 14.86 18.71 10.35
C THR A 126 14.34 17.31 10.66
N VAL A 127 13.01 17.21 10.82
CA VAL A 127 12.35 15.91 11.02
C VAL A 127 12.55 15.02 9.81
N GLN A 128 13.10 13.82 10.04
CA GLN A 128 13.39 12.80 9.02
C GLN A 128 12.63 11.53 9.28
N ASP A 129 12.34 10.78 8.24
CA ASP A 129 11.64 9.50 8.34
C ASP A 129 12.36 8.37 7.58
N TYR A 130 12.02 7.15 7.98
CA TYR A 130 12.54 5.92 7.41
C TYR A 130 11.46 4.84 7.40
N ILE A 131 11.32 4.15 6.27
CA ILE A 131 10.53 2.93 6.16
C ILE A 131 11.48 1.80 5.81
N GLY A 132 11.56 0.81 6.67
CA GLY A 132 12.44 -0.33 6.46
C GLY A 132 12.44 -1.28 7.66
N ARG A 133 13.52 -2.04 7.82
CA ARG A 133 13.69 -2.91 8.98
C ARG A 133 14.39 -2.19 10.12
N ASP A 134 13.87 -2.35 11.31
CA ASP A 134 14.55 -1.88 12.51
C ASP A 134 15.83 -2.70 12.75
N SER A 135 16.92 -2.02 13.07
CA SER A 135 18.23 -2.65 13.26
C SER A 135 18.35 -3.45 14.56
N VAL A 136 17.47 -3.20 15.51
CA VAL A 136 17.48 -3.86 16.84
C VAL A 136 16.49 -5.03 16.85
N THR A 137 15.25 -4.79 16.41
CA THR A 137 14.18 -5.80 16.47
C THR A 137 14.03 -6.62 15.20
N GLY A 138 14.56 -6.15 14.06
CA GLY A 138 14.40 -6.76 12.74
C GLY A 138 13.00 -6.58 12.13
N GLU A 139 12.06 -5.99 12.86
CA GLU A 139 10.70 -5.74 12.38
C GLU A 139 10.65 -4.68 11.28
N ARG A 140 9.63 -4.75 10.45
CA ARG A 140 9.35 -3.72 9.45
C ARG A 140 8.67 -2.54 10.11
N ILE A 141 9.31 -1.38 10.08
CA ILE A 141 8.89 -0.18 10.80
C ILE A 141 8.78 1.05 9.89
N LEU A 142 7.98 1.99 10.34
CA LEU A 142 8.08 3.39 9.99
C LEU A 142 8.63 4.12 11.23
N ALA A 143 9.79 4.74 11.09
CA ALA A 143 10.44 5.54 12.13
C ALA A 143 10.52 6.99 11.69
N VAL A 144 10.29 7.91 12.63
CA VAL A 144 10.42 9.36 12.42
C VAL A 144 11.20 9.95 13.56
N SER A 145 12.25 10.70 13.23
CA SER A 145 13.17 11.32 14.18
C SER A 145 13.12 12.84 14.10
N GLY A 146 12.91 13.50 15.24
CA GLY A 146 13.00 14.94 15.42
C GLY A 146 14.12 15.31 16.39
N LEU A 147 14.78 16.44 16.18
CA LEU A 147 15.88 16.88 17.02
C LEU A 147 15.40 17.57 18.30
N LEU A 148 16.05 17.25 19.39
CA LEU A 148 15.94 17.96 20.66
C LEU A 148 17.14 18.90 20.81
N LYS A 149 16.85 20.19 20.95
CA LYS A 149 17.86 21.25 21.00
C LYS A 149 17.76 22.02 22.32
N PHE A 150 18.90 22.35 22.90
CA PHE A 150 19.01 23.25 24.03
C PHE A 150 20.05 24.32 23.70
N ASN A 151 19.65 25.59 23.79
CA ASN A 151 20.48 26.73 23.42
C ASN A 151 21.13 26.61 22.04
N GLY A 152 20.38 26.07 21.08
CA GLY A 152 20.85 25.87 19.70
C GLY A 152 21.71 24.61 19.47
N GLN A 153 22.14 23.93 20.55
CA GLN A 153 22.92 22.68 20.46
C GLN A 153 21.99 21.47 20.49
N VAL A 154 22.32 20.45 19.67
CA VAL A 154 21.58 19.18 19.68
C VAL A 154 21.98 18.39 20.93
N VAL A 155 21.00 18.08 21.77
CA VAL A 155 21.17 17.30 23.00
C VAL A 155 20.65 15.89 22.88
N GLY A 156 19.82 15.61 21.87
CA GLY A 156 19.27 14.30 21.64
C GLY A 156 18.32 14.25 20.45
N VAL A 157 17.69 13.10 20.30
CA VAL A 157 16.71 12.81 19.23
C VAL A 157 15.46 12.22 19.87
N MET A 158 14.31 12.72 19.48
CA MET A 158 13.02 12.14 19.80
C MET A 158 12.57 11.31 18.60
N ARG A 159 12.44 10.01 18.78
CA ARG A 159 12.14 9.06 17.73
C ARG A 159 10.80 8.38 17.98
N TYR A 160 9.93 8.42 16.99
CA TYR A 160 8.65 7.70 16.97
C TYR A 160 8.76 6.51 16.03
N VAL A 161 8.44 5.33 16.53
CA VAL A 161 8.55 4.07 15.80
C VAL A 161 7.22 3.34 15.81
N THR A 162 6.74 2.94 14.67
CA THR A 162 5.55 2.08 14.57
C THR A 162 5.82 0.89 13.66
N ALA A 163 5.34 -0.29 14.07
CA ALA A 163 5.35 -1.47 13.22
C ALA A 163 4.33 -1.30 12.10
N ILE A 164 4.77 -1.43 10.84
CA ILE A 164 3.90 -1.26 9.68
C ILE A 164 3.21 -2.55 9.22
N GLY A 165 3.38 -3.65 9.94
CA GLY A 165 2.74 -4.92 9.61
C GLY A 165 1.21 -4.85 9.53
N ASN A 166 0.56 -4.03 10.35
CA ASN A 166 -0.88 -3.78 10.27
C ASN A 166 -1.26 -3.02 8.99
N ILE A 167 -0.45 -2.05 8.57
CA ILE A 167 -0.61 -1.31 7.31
C ILE A 167 -0.44 -2.27 6.14
N ASP A 168 0.62 -3.08 6.14
CA ASP A 168 0.90 -4.09 5.13
C ASP A 168 -0.29 -5.05 4.98
N ARG A 169 -0.87 -5.50 6.09
CA ARG A 169 -2.06 -6.36 6.09
C ARG A 169 -3.28 -5.66 5.51
N GLN A 170 -3.54 -4.40 5.87
CA GLN A 170 -4.65 -3.62 5.31
C GLN A 170 -4.49 -3.41 3.80
N VAL A 171 -3.29 -3.07 3.35
CA VAL A 171 -2.96 -2.95 1.92
C VAL A 171 -3.21 -4.28 1.21
N LEU A 172 -2.73 -5.40 1.76
CA LEU A 172 -2.94 -6.72 1.19
C LEU A 172 -4.44 -7.05 1.06
N LEU A 173 -5.23 -6.83 2.12
CA LEU A 173 -6.67 -7.08 2.10
C LEU A 173 -7.38 -6.21 1.05
N THR A 174 -7.00 -4.95 0.92
CA THR A 174 -7.54 -4.04 -0.11
C THR A 174 -7.21 -4.53 -1.52
N VAL A 175 -5.95 -4.94 -1.76
CA VAL A 175 -5.52 -5.50 -3.05
C VAL A 175 -6.29 -6.78 -3.39
N LEU A 176 -6.47 -7.67 -2.41
CA LEU A 176 -7.25 -8.90 -2.60
C LEU A 176 -8.72 -8.61 -2.89
N LEU A 177 -9.32 -7.61 -2.24
CA LEU A 177 -10.69 -7.18 -2.51
C LEU A 177 -10.81 -6.63 -3.93
N VAL A 178 -9.92 -5.75 -4.36
CA VAL A 178 -9.89 -5.21 -5.73
C VAL A 178 -9.74 -6.35 -6.75
N ALA A 179 -8.82 -7.29 -6.51
CA ALA A 179 -8.64 -8.46 -7.37
C ALA A 179 -9.90 -9.33 -7.44
N GLY A 180 -10.58 -9.55 -6.32
CA GLY A 180 -11.84 -10.29 -6.26
C GLY A 180 -12.96 -9.63 -7.07
N VAL A 181 -13.12 -8.30 -6.94
CA VAL A 181 -14.07 -7.53 -7.74
C VAL A 181 -13.73 -7.62 -9.23
N MET A 182 -12.46 -7.50 -9.59
CA MET A 182 -12.02 -7.63 -10.99
C MET A 182 -12.34 -9.02 -11.56
N LEU A 183 -12.09 -10.09 -10.80
CA LEU A 183 -12.43 -11.45 -11.21
C LEU A 183 -13.95 -11.64 -11.40
N ALA A 184 -14.76 -11.07 -10.51
CA ALA A 184 -16.21 -11.10 -10.66
C ALA A 184 -16.68 -10.37 -11.94
N VAL A 185 -16.13 -9.20 -12.22
CA VAL A 185 -16.43 -8.45 -13.46
C VAL A 185 -16.02 -9.25 -14.69
N VAL A 186 -14.83 -9.85 -14.71
CA VAL A 186 -14.39 -10.74 -15.81
C VAL A 186 -15.35 -11.91 -15.98
N GLY A 187 -15.77 -12.55 -14.89
CA GLY A 187 -16.74 -13.63 -14.91
C GLY A 187 -18.09 -13.20 -15.54
N LEU A 188 -18.61 -12.04 -15.14
CA LEU A 188 -19.83 -11.48 -15.73
C LEU A 188 -19.69 -11.18 -17.23
N ILE A 189 -18.56 -10.62 -17.64
CA ILE A 189 -18.28 -10.34 -19.06
C ILE A 189 -18.23 -11.65 -19.85
N VAL A 190 -17.55 -12.67 -19.35
CA VAL A 190 -17.47 -13.99 -20.02
C VAL A 190 -18.85 -14.63 -20.13
N MET A 191 -19.64 -14.60 -19.04
CA MET A 191 -21.00 -15.14 -19.03
C MET A 191 -21.92 -14.40 -20.01
N SER A 192 -21.91 -13.08 -20.01
CA SER A 192 -22.65 -12.24 -20.94
C SER A 192 -22.28 -12.53 -22.39
N SER A 193 -20.99 -12.69 -22.67
CA SER A 193 -20.50 -13.05 -24.00
C SER A 193 -20.97 -14.43 -24.45
N MET A 194 -20.98 -15.41 -23.57
CA MET A 194 -21.50 -16.74 -23.89
C MET A 194 -22.99 -16.70 -24.26
N ILE A 195 -23.79 -15.96 -23.50
CA ILE A 195 -25.22 -15.76 -23.75
C ILE A 195 -25.41 -15.08 -25.12
N PHE A 196 -24.68 -14.02 -25.40
CA PHE A 196 -24.75 -13.28 -26.65
C PHE A 196 -24.38 -14.16 -27.86
N ILE A 197 -23.28 -14.93 -27.78
CA ILE A 197 -22.86 -15.82 -28.85
C ILE A 197 -23.92 -16.89 -29.13
N ASN A 198 -24.51 -17.48 -28.10
CA ASN A 198 -25.49 -18.56 -28.27
C ASN A 198 -26.85 -18.05 -28.81
N ASN A 199 -27.30 -16.88 -28.33
CA ASN A 199 -28.63 -16.38 -28.63
C ASN A 199 -28.71 -15.46 -29.86
N VAL A 200 -27.58 -14.84 -30.27
CA VAL A 200 -27.55 -13.86 -31.34
C VAL A 200 -26.64 -14.32 -32.50
N VAL A 201 -25.39 -14.59 -32.22
CA VAL A 201 -24.40 -14.88 -33.28
C VAL A 201 -24.65 -16.21 -33.94
N ALA A 202 -25.02 -17.24 -33.22
CA ALA A 202 -25.26 -18.58 -33.79
C ALA A 202 -26.49 -18.63 -34.71
N PRO A 203 -27.66 -18.07 -34.33
CA PRO A 203 -28.81 -18.02 -35.24
C PRO A 203 -28.56 -17.17 -36.49
N VAL A 204 -27.96 -15.98 -36.32
CA VAL A 204 -27.67 -15.08 -37.46
C VAL A 204 -26.70 -15.73 -38.45
N SER A 205 -25.68 -16.44 -37.96
CA SER A 205 -24.74 -17.15 -38.82
C SER A 205 -25.42 -18.29 -39.59
N ALA A 206 -26.40 -18.98 -39.01
CA ALA A 206 -27.17 -20.03 -39.66
C ALA A 206 -28.05 -19.47 -40.79
N VAL A 207 -28.72 -18.33 -40.53
CA VAL A 207 -29.52 -17.65 -41.58
C VAL A 207 -28.64 -17.14 -42.74
N SER A 208 -27.49 -16.53 -42.43
CA SER A 208 -26.54 -16.06 -43.43
C SER A 208 -25.96 -17.20 -44.27
N GLU A 209 -25.71 -18.37 -43.68
CA GLU A 209 -25.23 -19.55 -44.41
C GLU A 209 -26.33 -20.14 -45.31
N ALA A 210 -27.60 -20.14 -44.83
CA ALA A 210 -28.75 -20.54 -45.65
C ALA A 210 -28.97 -19.60 -46.82
N ALA A 211 -28.91 -18.28 -46.60
CA ALA A 211 -29.03 -17.27 -47.66
C ALA A 211 -27.92 -17.41 -48.73
N LYS A 212 -26.68 -17.70 -48.28
CA LYS A 212 -25.54 -17.92 -49.20
C LYS A 212 -25.66 -19.19 -50.02
N ARG A 213 -26.30 -20.24 -49.50
CA ARG A 213 -26.62 -21.48 -50.28
C ARG A 213 -27.69 -21.23 -51.33
N ILE A 214 -28.72 -20.45 -50.99
CA ILE A 214 -29.78 -20.07 -51.94
C ILE A 214 -29.21 -19.20 -53.07
N SER A 215 -28.39 -18.20 -52.76
CA SER A 215 -27.71 -17.34 -53.73
C SER A 215 -26.71 -18.07 -54.61
N GLY A 216 -26.13 -19.18 -54.15
CA GLY A 216 -25.20 -20.04 -54.91
C GLY A 216 -25.88 -21.11 -55.77
N GLY A 217 -27.20 -21.06 -55.96
CA GLY A 217 -27.93 -21.95 -56.91
C GLY A 217 -28.25 -23.35 -56.38
N SER A 218 -28.01 -23.62 -55.10
CA SER A 218 -28.41 -24.88 -54.45
C SER A 218 -29.87 -24.82 -54.02
N TYR A 219 -30.77 -24.89 -54.97
CA TYR A 219 -32.18 -25.06 -54.72
C TYR A 219 -32.47 -26.57 -54.50
N GLY A 220 -32.77 -26.87 -53.30
CA GLY A 220 -33.30 -28.15 -52.93
C GLY A 220 -32.32 -29.15 -52.41
N VAL A 221 -32.68 -29.66 -51.31
CA VAL A 221 -33.13 -31.08 -51.24
C VAL A 221 -33.76 -31.31 -49.88
N GLN A 222 -34.83 -32.01 -49.90
CA GLN A 222 -35.67 -32.65 -48.90
C GLN A 222 -34.96 -33.02 -47.59
#